data_af0f98059d4533014133e85d8569874d
#
_entry.id   af0f98059d4533014133e85d8569874d
#
_cell.length_a   1.000
_cell.length_b   1.000
_cell.length_c   1.000
_cell.angle_alpha   90.00
_cell.angle_beta   90.00
_cell.angle_gamma   90.00
#
_symmetry.space_group_name_H-M   'P 1'
#
loop_
_entity.id
_entity.type
_entity.pdbx_description
1 polymer ?
#
loop_
_entity_poly.entity_id
_entity_poly.type
_entity_poly.pdbx_seq_one_letter_code
_entity_poly.pdbx_strand_id
1 'polypeptide(L)'
;FDLVRNADILVENYRPDVMGRLGLDYKSLRKINPRLIMLSISGFGSDGPESWRPAYAPVIHAETGLIDRAARRGNLPPQDLPVSLADTNASLHGLIGVLSAVIMRDREGTGQHIEIAMIDATVFTDEQILYGLEGSEHTGPEPSQIWDTPIGPVVIATDIRRLCDLLSAE
;
A
#
# COMPACT_ATOMS: atom_id res chain seq x y z
N PHE A 1 17.13 -25.30 -0.40
CA PHE A 1 18.31 -24.42 -0.33
C PHE A 1 19.06 -24.29 -1.66
N ASP A 2 18.99 -25.31 -2.55
CA ASP A 2 19.74 -25.26 -3.82
C ASP A 2 19.28 -24.13 -4.74
N LEU A 3 17.99 -23.85 -4.77
CA LEU A 3 17.43 -22.69 -5.51
C LEU A 3 17.98 -21.36 -4.97
N VAL A 4 18.11 -21.23 -3.66
CA VAL A 4 18.57 -19.99 -3.02
C VAL A 4 20.02 -19.64 -3.39
N ARG A 5 20.88 -20.65 -3.60
CA ARG A 5 22.28 -20.44 -4.00
C ARG A 5 22.44 -19.62 -5.27
N ASN A 6 21.47 -19.79 -6.20
CA ASN A 6 21.50 -19.19 -7.52
C ASN A 6 20.39 -18.13 -7.72
N ALA A 7 19.59 -17.85 -6.70
CA ALA A 7 18.53 -16.86 -6.78
C ALA A 7 19.09 -15.46 -6.53
N ASP A 8 18.68 -14.50 -7.33
CA ASP A 8 18.95 -13.08 -7.09
C ASP A 8 17.96 -12.49 -6.09
N ILE A 9 16.70 -12.85 -6.22
CA ILE A 9 15.59 -12.28 -5.46
C ILE A 9 14.69 -13.41 -4.98
N LEU A 10 14.28 -13.37 -3.71
CA LEU A 10 13.24 -14.20 -3.13
C LEU A 10 12.11 -13.30 -2.66
N VAL A 11 10.88 -13.60 -3.10
CA VAL A 11 9.67 -12.89 -2.67
C VAL A 11 8.77 -13.87 -1.93
N GLU A 12 8.26 -13.46 -0.79
CA GLU A 12 7.29 -14.24 -0.02
C GLU A 12 6.23 -13.32 0.60
N ASN A 13 5.05 -13.87 0.86
CA ASN A 13 3.93 -13.17 1.50
C ASN A 13 3.22 -14.03 2.53
N TYR A 14 3.98 -14.85 3.24
CA TYR A 14 3.48 -15.62 4.37
C TYR A 14 3.33 -14.74 5.63
N ARG A 15 2.74 -15.32 6.67
CA ARG A 15 2.77 -14.69 7.99
C ARG A 15 4.21 -14.63 8.51
N PRO A 16 4.58 -13.60 9.29
CA PRO A 16 5.97 -13.34 9.67
C PRO A 16 6.74 -14.52 10.29
N ASP A 17 6.07 -15.39 11.05
CA ASP A 17 6.69 -16.53 11.71
C ASP A 17 6.93 -17.76 10.80
N VAL A 18 6.29 -17.82 9.64
CA VAL A 18 6.31 -19.02 8.77
C VAL A 18 7.68 -19.27 8.20
N MET A 19 8.32 -18.25 7.62
CA MET A 19 9.66 -18.43 7.04
C MET A 19 10.69 -18.83 8.09
N GLY A 20 10.60 -18.27 9.30
CA GLY A 20 11.46 -18.66 10.41
C GLY A 20 11.28 -20.11 10.83
N ARG A 21 10.04 -20.60 10.93
CA ARG A 21 9.74 -22.01 11.27
C ARG A 21 10.24 -23.00 10.21
N LEU A 22 10.30 -22.57 8.95
CA LEU A 22 10.81 -23.38 7.85
C LEU A 22 12.35 -23.30 7.72
N GLY A 23 13.03 -22.48 8.53
CA GLY A 23 14.46 -22.22 8.41
C GLY A 23 14.82 -21.41 7.15
N LEU A 24 13.85 -20.67 6.60
CA LEU A 24 13.96 -19.85 5.39
C LEU A 24 13.94 -18.36 5.70
N ASP A 25 14.20 -17.96 6.94
CA ASP A 25 14.38 -16.57 7.32
C ASP A 25 15.63 -15.95 6.64
N TYR A 26 15.60 -14.65 6.44
CA TYR A 26 16.68 -13.95 5.75
C TYR A 26 18.06 -14.17 6.39
N LYS A 27 18.14 -14.23 7.74
CA LYS A 27 19.38 -14.45 8.46
C LYS A 27 20.00 -15.82 8.13
N SER A 28 19.17 -16.83 7.95
CA SER A 28 19.58 -18.18 7.54
C SER A 28 19.95 -18.24 6.07
N LEU A 29 19.14 -17.64 5.20
CA LEU A 29 19.36 -17.63 3.75
C LEU A 29 20.58 -16.80 3.34
N ARG A 30 20.86 -15.68 4.01
CA ARG A 30 22.03 -14.85 3.78
C ARG A 30 23.36 -15.59 4.00
N LYS A 31 23.39 -16.60 4.86
CA LYS A 31 24.59 -17.44 5.06
C LYS A 31 24.89 -18.33 3.85
N ILE A 32 23.85 -18.68 3.09
CA ILE A 32 23.94 -19.51 1.89
C ILE A 32 24.25 -18.65 0.67
N ASN A 33 23.57 -17.52 0.56
CA ASN A 33 23.76 -16.56 -0.52
C ASN A 33 23.79 -15.11 0.05
N PRO A 34 24.99 -14.56 0.30
CA PRO A 34 25.13 -13.23 0.84
C PRO A 34 24.62 -12.10 -0.09
N ARG A 35 24.40 -12.43 -1.37
CA ARG A 35 23.88 -11.48 -2.39
C ARG A 35 22.37 -11.53 -2.55
N LEU A 36 21.68 -12.45 -1.84
CA LEU A 36 20.24 -12.61 -1.94
C LEU A 36 19.51 -11.33 -1.49
N ILE A 37 18.60 -10.86 -2.30
CA ILE A 37 17.60 -9.85 -1.92
C ILE A 37 16.32 -10.60 -1.54
N MET A 38 15.82 -10.37 -0.34
CA MET A 38 14.55 -10.98 0.11
C MET A 38 13.52 -9.89 0.30
N LEU A 39 12.35 -10.07 -0.31
CA LEU A 39 11.16 -9.25 -0.08
C LEU A 39 10.12 -10.06 0.68
N SER A 40 9.76 -9.59 1.86
CA SER A 40 8.68 -10.12 2.68
C SER A 40 7.52 -9.13 2.73
N ILE A 41 6.32 -9.59 2.39
CA ILE A 41 5.09 -8.76 2.43
C ILE A 41 4.14 -9.38 3.46
N SER A 42 3.71 -8.59 4.43
CA SER A 42 2.73 -9.02 5.43
C SER A 42 1.66 -7.95 5.67
N GLY A 43 0.57 -8.31 6.37
CA GLY A 43 -0.52 -7.37 6.63
C GLY A 43 -0.11 -6.20 7.51
N PHE A 44 0.51 -6.50 8.65
CA PHE A 44 0.78 -5.55 9.74
C PHE A 44 2.28 -5.44 10.11
N GLY A 45 3.18 -5.94 9.26
CA GLY A 45 4.61 -5.96 9.56
C GLY A 45 5.03 -7.18 10.37
N SER A 46 6.35 -7.30 10.64
CA SER A 46 6.95 -8.47 11.30
C SER A 46 7.10 -8.30 12.81
N ASP A 47 7.12 -7.09 13.34
CA ASP A 47 7.53 -6.78 14.72
C ASP A 47 6.51 -5.93 15.52
N GLY A 48 5.43 -5.49 14.92
CA GLY A 48 4.39 -4.71 15.59
C GLY A 48 3.46 -5.56 16.49
N PRO A 49 2.64 -4.93 17.35
CA PRO A 49 1.69 -5.62 18.24
C PRO A 49 0.64 -6.43 17.46
N GLU A 50 0.38 -6.09 16.21
CA GLU A 50 -0.59 -6.72 15.34
C GLU A 50 0.05 -7.68 14.31
N SER A 51 1.35 -7.92 14.38
CA SER A 51 2.10 -8.74 13.41
C SER A 51 1.56 -10.17 13.26
N TRP A 52 0.91 -10.69 14.30
CA TRP A 52 0.29 -12.02 14.32
C TRP A 52 -1.04 -12.10 13.55
N ARG A 53 -1.68 -10.97 13.24
CA ARG A 53 -2.99 -10.93 12.59
C ARG A 53 -2.87 -11.32 11.11
N PRO A 54 -3.75 -12.20 10.64
CA PRO A 54 -3.88 -12.42 9.19
C PRO A 54 -4.53 -11.22 8.53
N ALA A 55 -4.08 -10.89 7.33
CA ALA A 55 -4.70 -9.84 6.53
C ALA A 55 -4.77 -10.21 5.06
N TYR A 56 -5.83 -9.74 4.44
CA TYR A 56 -6.02 -9.58 3.00
C TYR A 56 -6.45 -8.13 2.76
N ALA A 57 -6.48 -7.69 1.50
CA ALA A 57 -6.86 -6.33 1.16
C ALA A 57 -8.09 -5.79 1.90
N PRO A 58 -9.22 -6.51 2.01
CA PRO A 58 -10.41 -6.03 2.72
C PRO A 58 -10.15 -5.67 4.19
N VAL A 59 -9.31 -6.45 4.87
CA VAL A 59 -8.95 -6.17 6.28
C VAL A 59 -8.17 -4.86 6.37
N ILE A 60 -7.20 -4.67 5.50
CA ILE A 60 -6.39 -3.45 5.46
C ILE A 60 -7.25 -2.25 5.04
N HIS A 61 -8.15 -2.41 4.08
CA HIS A 61 -9.09 -1.34 3.68
C HIS A 61 -9.99 -0.90 4.84
N ALA A 62 -10.42 -1.84 5.69
CA ALA A 62 -11.22 -1.54 6.88
C ALA A 62 -10.37 -0.82 7.95
N GLU A 63 -9.19 -1.37 8.28
CA GLU A 63 -8.30 -0.84 9.31
C GLU A 63 -7.77 0.57 8.98
N THR A 64 -7.56 0.87 7.70
CA THR A 64 -7.14 2.21 7.25
C THR A 64 -8.29 3.18 7.07
N GLY A 65 -9.55 2.76 7.33
CA GLY A 65 -10.73 3.61 7.20
C GLY A 65 -11.18 3.87 5.75
N LEU A 66 -10.58 3.23 4.77
CA LEU A 66 -10.96 3.40 3.36
C LEU A 66 -12.42 3.02 3.09
N ILE A 67 -12.89 1.92 3.71
CA ILE A 67 -14.28 1.45 3.57
C ILE A 67 -15.25 2.46 4.18
N ASP A 68 -14.97 2.94 5.39
CA ASP A 68 -15.83 3.91 6.08
C ASP A 68 -15.88 5.25 5.31
N ARG A 69 -14.72 5.73 4.84
CA ARG A 69 -14.65 6.95 4.04
C ARG A 69 -15.42 6.84 2.73
N ALA A 70 -15.30 5.71 2.03
CA ALA A 70 -16.05 5.48 0.79
C ALA A 70 -17.56 5.43 1.06
N ALA A 71 -18.00 4.77 2.13
CA ALA A 71 -19.39 4.67 2.55
C ALA A 71 -19.98 6.05 2.88
N ARG A 72 -19.31 6.84 3.72
CA ARG A 72 -19.75 8.20 4.08
C ARG A 72 -19.87 9.10 2.85
N ARG A 73 -18.87 9.05 1.96
CA ARG A 73 -18.85 9.88 0.75
C ARG A 73 -19.97 9.53 -0.21
N GLY A 74 -20.28 8.24 -0.36
CA GLY A 74 -21.35 7.75 -1.24
C GLY A 74 -22.74 7.77 -0.60
N ASN A 75 -22.84 8.07 0.72
CA ASN A 75 -24.05 7.83 1.51
C ASN A 75 -24.59 6.41 1.34
N LEU A 76 -23.69 5.43 1.36
CA LEU A 76 -23.95 4.02 1.13
C LEU A 76 -23.58 3.19 2.36
N PRO A 77 -24.10 1.98 2.52
CA PRO A 77 -23.59 1.04 3.51
C PRO A 77 -22.11 0.74 3.29
N PRO A 78 -21.31 0.50 4.37
CA PRO A 78 -19.93 0.06 4.23
C PRO A 78 -19.80 -1.18 3.35
N GLN A 79 -18.98 -1.11 2.33
CA GLN A 79 -18.66 -2.21 1.42
C GLN A 79 -17.18 -2.16 1.10
N ASP A 80 -16.58 -3.32 0.79
CA ASP A 80 -15.21 -3.35 0.35
C ASP A 80 -15.02 -2.62 -0.99
N LEU A 81 -13.80 -2.17 -1.21
CA LEU A 81 -13.43 -1.53 -2.48
C LEU A 81 -13.46 -2.57 -3.61
N PRO A 82 -13.91 -2.20 -4.82
CA PRO A 82 -13.92 -3.11 -5.96
C PRO A 82 -12.51 -3.35 -6.55
N VAL A 83 -11.46 -3.04 -5.81
CA VAL A 83 -10.05 -3.18 -6.20
C VAL A 83 -9.22 -3.57 -4.99
N SER A 84 -8.22 -4.44 -5.17
CA SER A 84 -7.26 -4.83 -4.12
C SER A 84 -6.17 -3.77 -3.96
N LEU A 85 -6.58 -2.58 -3.46
CA LEU A 85 -5.69 -1.42 -3.36
C LEU A 85 -4.49 -1.70 -2.44
N ALA A 86 -4.73 -2.35 -1.29
CA ALA A 86 -3.68 -2.66 -0.32
C ALA A 86 -2.62 -3.61 -0.90
N ASP A 87 -3.04 -4.64 -1.65
CA ASP A 87 -2.09 -5.56 -2.31
C ASP A 87 -1.27 -4.83 -3.38
N THR A 88 -1.94 -3.99 -4.18
CA THR A 88 -1.27 -3.19 -5.23
C THR A 88 -0.25 -2.24 -4.64
N ASN A 89 -0.61 -1.51 -3.58
CA ASN A 89 0.29 -0.59 -2.90
C ASN A 89 1.49 -1.32 -2.30
N ALA A 90 1.26 -2.42 -1.59
CA ALA A 90 2.34 -3.23 -1.02
C ALA A 90 3.28 -3.75 -2.11
N SER A 91 2.75 -4.21 -3.24
CA SER A 91 3.52 -4.70 -4.38
C SER A 91 4.38 -3.61 -5.01
N LEU A 92 3.84 -2.41 -5.21
CA LEU A 92 4.58 -1.27 -5.76
C LEU A 92 5.70 -0.79 -4.83
N HIS A 93 5.42 -0.66 -3.52
CA HIS A 93 6.45 -0.32 -2.54
C HIS A 93 7.52 -1.41 -2.45
N GLY A 94 7.12 -2.69 -2.48
CA GLY A 94 8.03 -3.82 -2.54
C GLY A 94 8.94 -3.77 -3.77
N LEU A 95 8.37 -3.47 -4.94
CA LEU A 95 9.15 -3.33 -6.18
C LEU A 95 10.18 -2.19 -6.08
N ILE A 96 9.78 -1.04 -5.54
CA ILE A 96 10.71 0.09 -5.33
C ILE A 96 11.85 -0.34 -4.39
N GLY A 97 11.52 -1.03 -3.29
CA GLY A 97 12.51 -1.56 -2.35
C GLY A 97 13.48 -2.54 -3.02
N VAL A 98 12.96 -3.48 -3.81
CA VAL A 98 13.78 -4.46 -4.55
C VAL A 98 14.70 -3.78 -5.55
N LEU A 99 14.21 -2.82 -6.35
CA LEU A 99 15.04 -2.09 -7.32
C LEU A 99 16.14 -1.29 -6.62
N SER A 100 15.83 -0.66 -5.50
CA SER A 100 16.81 0.05 -4.66
C SER A 100 17.88 -0.91 -4.13
N ALA A 101 17.47 -2.10 -3.64
CA ALA A 101 18.37 -3.13 -3.15
C ALA A 101 19.27 -3.71 -4.26
N VAL A 102 18.77 -3.84 -5.49
CA VAL A 102 19.60 -4.24 -6.65
C VAL A 102 20.70 -3.23 -6.90
N ILE A 103 20.38 -1.93 -6.92
CA ILE A 103 21.37 -0.86 -7.11
C ILE A 103 22.42 -0.87 -5.97
N MET A 104 21.98 -1.05 -4.73
CA MET A 104 22.89 -1.12 -3.59
C MET A 104 23.76 -2.37 -3.64
N ARG A 105 23.18 -3.53 -3.96
CA ARG A 105 23.92 -4.80 -4.12
C ARG A 105 25.03 -4.70 -5.16
N ASP A 106 24.78 -4.01 -6.25
CA ASP A 106 25.79 -3.82 -7.31
C ASP A 106 26.96 -2.96 -6.86
N ARG A 107 26.73 -2.05 -5.90
CA ARG A 107 27.77 -1.18 -5.31
C ARG A 107 28.51 -1.85 -4.16
N GLU A 108 27.79 -2.55 -3.29
CA GLU A 108 28.30 -3.05 -2.01
C GLU A 108 28.59 -4.55 -2.02
N GLY A 109 28.12 -5.29 -3.02
CA GLY A 109 28.31 -6.72 -3.16
C GLY A 109 27.41 -7.59 -2.29
N THR A 110 26.53 -7.01 -1.46
CA THR A 110 25.66 -7.71 -0.51
C THR A 110 24.18 -7.47 -0.78
N GLY A 111 23.36 -8.52 -0.57
CA GLY A 111 21.91 -8.41 -0.63
C GLY A 111 21.31 -7.79 0.63
N GLN A 112 19.99 -7.60 0.62
CA GLN A 112 19.22 -6.99 1.71
C GLN A 112 17.89 -7.70 1.93
N HIS A 113 17.34 -7.54 3.13
CA HIS A 113 15.96 -7.90 3.44
C HIS A 113 15.09 -6.65 3.40
N ILE A 114 14.01 -6.73 2.65
CA ILE A 114 13.01 -5.68 2.49
C ILE A 114 11.72 -6.23 3.10
N GLU A 115 11.15 -5.49 4.02
CA GLU A 115 9.88 -5.83 4.66
C GLU A 115 8.86 -4.76 4.32
N ILE A 116 7.68 -5.18 3.87
CA ILE A 116 6.55 -4.30 3.55
C ILE A 116 5.34 -4.74 4.38
N ALA A 117 4.83 -3.83 5.20
CA ALA A 117 3.51 -3.96 5.80
C ALA A 117 2.46 -3.36 4.85
N MET A 118 1.43 -4.13 4.53
CA MET A 118 0.34 -3.66 3.65
C MET A 118 -0.34 -2.42 4.22
N ILE A 119 -0.51 -2.38 5.56
CA ILE A 119 -1.13 -1.24 6.23
C ILE A 119 -0.31 0.03 6.05
N ASP A 120 1.01 -0.03 6.25
CA ASP A 120 1.91 1.12 6.12
C ASP A 120 1.94 1.63 4.67
N ALA A 121 2.05 0.71 3.70
CA ALA A 121 2.03 1.05 2.28
C ALA A 121 0.72 1.73 1.88
N THR A 122 -0.41 1.29 2.45
CA THR A 122 -1.73 1.87 2.16
C THR A 122 -1.87 3.25 2.79
N VAL A 123 -1.49 3.41 4.06
CA VAL A 123 -1.52 4.71 4.76
C VAL A 123 -0.60 5.72 4.08
N PHE A 124 0.61 5.31 3.71
CA PHE A 124 1.57 6.20 3.04
C PHE A 124 1.09 6.68 1.66
N THR A 125 0.34 5.86 0.95
CA THR A 125 -0.14 6.20 -0.40
C THR A 125 -1.32 7.18 -0.37
N ASP A 126 -2.06 7.23 0.73
CA ASP A 126 -3.28 8.04 0.84
C ASP A 126 -3.14 9.11 1.94
N GLU A 127 -2.74 10.31 1.55
CA GLU A 127 -2.63 11.47 2.47
C GLU A 127 -3.93 11.77 3.25
N GLN A 128 -5.09 11.43 2.69
CA GLN A 128 -6.39 11.69 3.34
C GLN A 128 -6.58 10.81 4.59
N ILE A 129 -5.95 9.66 4.67
CA ILE A 129 -5.94 8.83 5.88
C ILE A 129 -5.22 9.57 7.00
N LEU A 130 -4.09 10.20 6.70
CA LEU A 130 -3.30 10.95 7.68
C LEU A 130 -4.09 12.13 8.26
N TYR A 131 -4.82 12.88 7.44
CA TYR A 131 -5.71 13.95 7.92
C TYR A 131 -6.81 13.43 8.86
N GLY A 132 -7.39 12.27 8.56
CA GLY A 132 -8.37 11.64 9.43
C GLY A 132 -7.81 11.25 10.81
N LEU A 133 -6.56 10.79 10.88
CA LEU A 133 -5.87 10.45 12.12
C LEU A 133 -5.60 11.67 13.01
N GLU A 134 -5.38 12.84 12.41
CA GLU A 134 -5.17 14.10 13.13
C GLU A 134 -6.46 14.72 13.67
N GLY A 135 -7.61 14.10 13.45
CA GLY A 135 -8.91 14.61 13.89
C GLY A 135 -9.35 15.87 13.14
N SER A 136 -8.82 16.12 11.97
CA SER A 136 -9.19 17.24 11.12
C SER A 136 -10.63 17.07 10.61
N GLU A 137 -11.45 18.11 10.75
CA GLU A 137 -12.78 18.17 10.14
C GLU A 137 -12.70 18.25 8.60
N HIS A 138 -11.58 18.71 8.07
CA HIS A 138 -11.31 18.84 6.63
C HIS A 138 -10.38 17.72 6.17
N THR A 139 -10.94 16.61 5.76
CA THR A 139 -10.20 15.44 5.28
C THR A 139 -9.89 15.55 3.80
N GLY A 140 -8.89 16.36 3.45
CA GLY A 140 -8.35 16.41 2.10
C GLY A 140 -9.03 17.39 1.13
N PRO A 141 -8.60 17.42 -0.13
CA PRO A 141 -9.16 18.30 -1.14
C PRO A 141 -10.66 18.10 -1.32
N GLU A 142 -11.37 19.16 -1.61
CA GLU A 142 -12.81 19.10 -1.86
C GLU A 142 -13.13 17.96 -2.83
N PRO A 143 -14.19 17.16 -2.54
CA PRO A 143 -14.53 16.03 -3.39
C PRO A 143 -14.76 16.50 -4.81
N SER A 144 -14.15 15.83 -5.78
CA SER A 144 -14.53 15.95 -7.17
C SER A 144 -16.03 15.71 -7.27
N GLN A 145 -16.78 16.71 -7.68
CA GLN A 145 -18.23 16.59 -7.78
C GLN A 145 -18.57 16.03 -9.16
N ILE A 146 -19.43 15.03 -9.17
CA ILE A 146 -20.03 14.50 -10.40
C ILE A 146 -21.33 15.25 -10.62
N TRP A 147 -21.46 15.88 -11.76
CA TRP A 147 -22.63 16.66 -12.15
C TRP A 147 -23.30 16.01 -13.34
N ASP A 148 -24.60 15.80 -13.22
CA ASP A 148 -25.40 15.33 -14.35
C ASP A 148 -25.64 16.47 -15.34
N THR A 149 -25.30 16.24 -16.60
CA THR A 149 -25.55 17.18 -17.69
C THR A 149 -26.35 16.51 -18.82
N PRO A 150 -26.96 17.28 -19.72
CA PRO A 150 -27.71 16.73 -20.85
C PRO A 150 -26.91 15.78 -21.76
N ILE A 151 -25.59 15.89 -21.74
CA ILE A 151 -24.68 15.02 -22.52
C ILE A 151 -24.03 13.90 -21.72
N GLY A 152 -24.40 13.74 -20.42
CA GLY A 152 -23.89 12.73 -19.51
C GLY A 152 -23.20 13.33 -18.29
N PRO A 153 -22.77 12.47 -17.33
CA PRO A 153 -22.12 12.93 -16.11
C PRO A 153 -20.74 13.51 -16.39
N VAL A 154 -20.42 14.62 -15.72
CA VAL A 154 -19.14 15.33 -15.82
C VAL A 154 -18.50 15.42 -14.44
N VAL A 155 -17.22 15.13 -14.34
CA VAL A 155 -16.42 15.34 -13.14
C VAL A 155 -15.80 16.75 -13.19
N ILE A 156 -16.05 17.55 -12.16
CA ILE A 156 -15.46 18.89 -12.02
C ILE A 156 -14.44 18.83 -10.88
N ALA A 157 -13.17 18.93 -11.24
CA ALA A 157 -12.03 18.91 -10.31
C ALA A 157 -11.38 20.30 -10.24
N THR A 158 -12.16 21.33 -9.93
CA THR A 158 -11.68 22.71 -9.79
C THR A 158 -12.46 23.43 -8.69
N ASP A 159 -11.92 24.58 -8.25
CA ASP A 159 -12.66 25.49 -7.36
C ASP A 159 -13.96 25.94 -8.07
N ILE A 160 -15.06 25.74 -7.37
CA ILE A 160 -16.41 26.09 -7.86
C ILE A 160 -16.50 27.57 -8.23
N ARG A 161 -15.78 28.47 -7.56
CA ARG A 161 -15.74 29.91 -7.86
C ARG A 161 -15.15 30.13 -9.24
N ARG A 162 -14.03 29.49 -9.54
CA ARG A 162 -13.39 29.58 -10.86
C ARG A 162 -14.30 29.05 -11.97
N LEU A 163 -15.06 27.99 -11.68
CA LEU A 163 -16.05 27.48 -12.64
C LEU A 163 -17.17 28.52 -12.89
N CYS A 164 -17.71 29.10 -11.81
CA CYS A 164 -18.73 30.15 -11.92
C CYS A 164 -18.22 31.37 -12.70
N ASP A 165 -16.98 31.81 -12.47
CA ASP A 165 -16.36 32.91 -13.20
C ASP A 165 -16.23 32.57 -14.69
N LEU A 166 -15.82 31.35 -15.04
CA LEU A 166 -15.74 30.92 -16.45
C LEU A 166 -17.09 30.87 -17.14
N LEU A 167 -18.14 30.40 -16.45
CA LEU A 167 -19.49 30.28 -16.98
C LEU A 167 -20.22 31.64 -17.02
N SER A 168 -19.77 32.62 -16.23
CA SER A 168 -20.35 33.97 -16.20
C SER A 168 -19.68 34.94 -17.17
N ALA A 169 -18.60 34.51 -17.82
CA ALA A 169 -17.84 35.33 -18.78
C ALA A 169 -18.35 35.22 -20.23
N GLU A 170 -19.43 34.43 -20.47
CA GLU A 170 -20.19 34.38 -21.73
C GLU A 170 -21.50 35.16 -21.60
#